data_8b6ad7dcf4cb05842bcaab94f24f8a49
#
_entry.id   8b6ad7dcf4cb05842bcaab94f24f8a49
#
_cell.length_a   1.000
_cell.length_b   1.000
_cell.length_c   1.000
_cell.angle_alpha   90.00
_cell.angle_beta   90.00
_cell.angle_gamma   90.00
#
_symmetry.space_group_name_H-M   'P 1'
#
loop_
_entity.id
_entity.type
_entity.pdbx_description
1 polymer ?
#
loop_
_entity_poly.entity_id
_entity_poly.type
_entity_poly.pdbx_seq_one_letter_code
_entity_poly.pdbx_strand_id
1 'polypeptide(L)'
;MTILITGAYGFVGTNLCRYLVDKGHKCLALDIPKAKRDDVPYSEFHSWDELDGIDFSKIDAIVHLAGKAHDLKNVSNPQSYFDINVGLTERIFNASHGKVPRFVYFSSSKATDADTPYGKSKLAAEQFLDGRAIVLRPAMIHGPGNKGNLNLLWGIARRGFPWPLAAFENKRSFTSIGNICAAVEALCERGEKGIYPIADDEMLSTNRLIELMAEACGRKARLWHLPKGLMRFAARIGDILHLPLNTERLGKLTEDSFVDNSALKKHLGWSKMPIRAEDGMRSTLKSFL
;
A
#
# COMPACT_ATOMS: atom_id res chain seq x y z
N MET A 1 -17.94 4.53 15.37
CA MET A 1 -16.80 5.40 15.72
C MET A 1 -16.71 6.57 14.76
N THR A 2 -16.11 7.68 15.20
CA THR A 2 -15.70 8.79 14.36
C THR A 2 -14.20 8.65 14.06
N ILE A 3 -13.83 8.52 12.80
CA ILE A 3 -12.47 8.21 12.37
C ILE A 3 -11.97 9.34 11.45
N LEU A 4 -10.87 9.98 11.82
CA LEU A 4 -10.20 10.97 10.97
C LEU A 4 -9.17 10.27 10.08
N ILE A 5 -9.29 10.44 8.77
CA ILE A 5 -8.40 9.84 7.78
C ILE A 5 -7.61 10.93 7.09
N THR A 6 -6.29 10.92 7.24
CA THR A 6 -5.42 11.83 6.49
C THR A 6 -4.97 11.20 5.17
N GLY A 7 -4.72 11.98 4.13
CA GLY A 7 -4.51 11.44 2.79
C GLY A 7 -5.77 10.75 2.26
N ALA A 8 -6.90 11.30 2.64
CA ALA A 8 -8.25 10.76 2.53
C ALA A 8 -8.65 10.38 1.11
N TYR A 9 -8.25 11.16 0.12
CA TYR A 9 -8.58 10.93 -1.29
C TYR A 9 -7.51 10.15 -2.05
N GLY A 10 -6.51 9.64 -1.35
CA GLY A 10 -5.56 8.67 -1.89
C GLY A 10 -6.19 7.30 -2.15
N PHE A 11 -5.41 6.39 -2.77
CA PHE A 11 -5.86 5.03 -3.09
C PHE A 11 -6.40 4.28 -1.86
N VAL A 12 -5.63 4.23 -0.77
CA VAL A 12 -6.05 3.53 0.45
C VAL A 12 -7.18 4.29 1.14
N GLY A 13 -7.08 5.62 1.29
CA GLY A 13 -8.08 6.44 1.98
C GLY A 13 -9.47 6.34 1.37
N THR A 14 -9.58 6.39 0.04
CA THR A 14 -10.85 6.25 -0.68
C THR A 14 -11.52 4.89 -0.43
N ASN A 15 -10.75 3.79 -0.53
CA ASN A 15 -11.28 2.45 -0.30
C ASN A 15 -11.65 2.25 1.17
N LEU A 16 -10.81 2.73 2.09
CA LEU A 16 -11.04 2.64 3.53
C LEU A 16 -12.29 3.42 3.94
N CYS A 17 -12.47 4.66 3.45
CA CYS A 17 -13.65 5.44 3.75
C CYS A 17 -14.94 4.71 3.35
N ARG A 18 -15.01 4.21 2.12
CA ARG A 18 -16.18 3.45 1.65
C ARG A 18 -16.46 2.24 2.53
N TYR A 19 -15.42 1.46 2.83
CA TYR A 19 -15.54 0.29 3.70
C TYR A 19 -16.05 0.65 5.10
N LEU A 20 -15.47 1.68 5.73
CA LEU A 20 -15.84 2.08 7.08
C LEU A 20 -17.26 2.68 7.16
N VAL A 21 -17.67 3.47 6.16
CA VAL A 21 -19.03 4.01 6.09
C VAL A 21 -20.05 2.89 5.89
N ASP A 22 -19.76 1.89 5.07
CA ASP A 22 -20.63 0.70 4.90
C ASP A 22 -20.75 -0.11 6.22
N LYS A 23 -19.76 0.01 7.12
CA LYS A 23 -19.80 -0.57 8.48
C LYS A 23 -20.46 0.34 9.53
N GLY A 24 -20.95 1.50 9.13
CA GLY A 24 -21.65 2.44 10.01
C GLY A 24 -20.73 3.38 10.81
N HIS A 25 -19.47 3.51 10.42
CA HIS A 25 -18.57 4.49 11.02
C HIS A 25 -18.70 5.86 10.36
N LYS A 26 -18.49 6.93 11.13
CA LYS A 26 -18.38 8.30 10.62
C LYS A 26 -16.91 8.57 10.21
N CYS A 27 -16.68 8.93 8.95
CA CYS A 27 -15.35 9.23 8.43
C CYS A 27 -15.19 10.73 8.17
N LEU A 28 -14.12 11.33 8.71
CA LEU A 28 -13.69 12.70 8.46
C LEU A 28 -12.46 12.69 7.57
N ALA A 29 -12.41 13.57 6.57
CA ALA A 29 -11.27 13.70 5.68
C ALA A 29 -10.33 14.82 6.13
N LEU A 30 -9.01 14.54 6.15
CA LEU A 30 -7.98 15.56 6.22
C LEU A 30 -7.05 15.38 5.01
N ASP A 31 -7.08 16.35 4.09
CA ASP A 31 -6.28 16.30 2.86
C ASP A 31 -6.00 17.72 2.33
N ILE A 32 -5.29 17.80 1.21
CA ILE A 32 -5.13 19.07 0.49
C ILE A 32 -6.44 19.40 -0.25
N PRO A 33 -6.88 20.68 -0.30
CA PRO A 33 -8.15 21.06 -0.94
C PRO A 33 -8.29 20.57 -2.39
N LYS A 34 -7.19 20.59 -3.14
CA LYS A 34 -7.13 20.11 -4.54
C LYS A 34 -7.46 18.63 -4.69
N ALA A 35 -7.30 17.81 -3.65
CA ALA A 35 -7.57 16.38 -3.69
C ALA A 35 -9.05 16.04 -3.44
N LYS A 36 -9.86 16.99 -2.92
CA LYS A 36 -11.26 16.76 -2.55
C LYS A 36 -12.07 16.23 -3.73
N ARG A 37 -12.88 15.21 -3.44
CA ARG A 37 -13.78 14.58 -4.40
C ARG A 37 -15.13 14.30 -3.72
N ASP A 38 -16.22 14.50 -4.46
CA ASP A 38 -17.58 14.34 -3.94
C ASP A 38 -18.09 12.88 -4.05
N ASP A 39 -17.38 12.01 -4.79
CA ASP A 39 -17.74 10.58 -4.94
C ASP A 39 -17.29 9.71 -3.76
N VAL A 40 -16.63 10.27 -2.74
CA VAL A 40 -16.18 9.57 -1.54
C VAL A 40 -17.00 10.04 -0.33
N PRO A 41 -17.63 9.13 0.44
CA PRO A 41 -18.66 9.49 1.43
C PRO A 41 -18.09 9.97 2.77
N TYR A 42 -17.15 10.93 2.75
CA TYR A 42 -16.71 11.61 3.96
C TYR A 42 -17.80 12.54 4.49
N SER A 43 -18.02 12.51 5.79
CA SER A 43 -19.02 13.37 6.46
C SER A 43 -18.58 14.83 6.52
N GLU A 44 -17.28 15.05 6.67
CA GLU A 44 -16.66 16.37 6.80
C GLU A 44 -15.30 16.36 6.09
N PHE A 45 -14.88 17.52 5.60
CA PHE A 45 -13.56 17.73 5.00
C PHE A 45 -12.85 18.86 5.74
N HIS A 46 -11.58 18.60 6.08
CA HIS A 46 -10.65 19.59 6.65
C HIS A 46 -9.41 19.66 5.76
N SER A 47 -8.88 20.88 5.60
CA SER A 47 -7.56 21.09 5.01
C SER A 47 -6.47 21.06 6.07
N TRP A 48 -5.22 20.87 5.66
CA TRP A 48 -4.09 20.92 6.58
C TRP A 48 -3.90 22.28 7.25
N ASP A 49 -4.41 23.35 6.67
CA ASP A 49 -4.37 24.70 7.24
C ASP A 49 -5.42 24.89 8.35
N GLU A 50 -6.43 24.03 8.39
CA GLU A 50 -7.51 24.03 9.41
C GLU A 50 -7.24 23.03 10.55
N LEU A 51 -6.06 22.41 10.60
CA LEU A 51 -5.72 21.37 11.56
C LEU A 51 -5.94 21.78 13.01
N ASP A 52 -5.56 23.01 13.36
CA ASP A 52 -5.68 23.54 14.72
C ASP A 52 -7.13 23.80 15.16
N GLY A 53 -8.06 23.90 14.19
CA GLY A 53 -9.50 24.05 14.43
C GLY A 53 -10.26 22.74 14.61
N ILE A 54 -9.60 21.58 14.43
CA ILE A 54 -10.25 20.27 14.58
C ILE A 54 -10.46 19.93 16.06
N ASP A 55 -11.70 19.63 16.43
CA ASP A 55 -12.04 19.16 17.78
C ASP A 55 -11.70 17.65 17.91
N PHE A 56 -10.46 17.38 18.27
CA PHE A 56 -9.96 16.00 18.43
C PHE A 56 -10.65 15.21 19.57
N SER A 57 -11.35 15.87 20.49
CA SER A 57 -12.07 15.18 21.58
C SER A 57 -13.26 14.35 21.09
N LYS A 58 -13.74 14.61 19.87
CA LYS A 58 -14.85 13.90 19.21
C LYS A 58 -14.38 12.81 18.26
N ILE A 59 -13.08 12.53 18.20
CA ILE A 59 -12.47 11.57 17.29
C ILE A 59 -12.01 10.35 18.07
N ASP A 60 -12.52 9.17 17.69
CA ASP A 60 -12.18 7.90 18.33
C ASP A 60 -10.83 7.33 17.85
N ALA A 61 -10.50 7.57 16.58
CA ALA A 61 -9.26 7.10 15.97
C ALA A 61 -8.78 8.01 14.84
N ILE A 62 -7.46 8.08 14.64
CA ILE A 62 -6.84 8.69 13.48
C ILE A 62 -6.16 7.60 12.66
N VAL A 63 -6.43 7.59 11.35
CA VAL A 63 -5.72 6.77 10.37
C VAL A 63 -4.86 7.68 9.49
N HIS A 64 -3.56 7.68 9.75
CA HIS A 64 -2.63 8.57 9.07
C HIS A 64 -2.05 7.91 7.81
N LEU A 65 -2.67 8.22 6.64
CA LEU A 65 -2.26 7.73 5.32
C LEU A 65 -1.50 8.80 4.51
N ALA A 66 -1.59 10.07 4.90
CA ALA A 66 -0.94 11.15 4.17
C ALA A 66 0.57 10.90 4.11
N GLY A 67 1.12 10.99 2.92
CA GLY A 67 2.54 10.75 2.70
C GLY A 67 2.88 10.63 1.22
N LYS A 68 4.15 10.81 0.92
CA LYS A 68 4.72 10.64 -0.42
C LYS A 68 5.20 9.19 -0.56
N ALA A 69 4.56 8.41 -1.45
CA ALA A 69 4.87 6.99 -1.63
C ALA A 69 5.56 6.68 -2.96
N HIS A 70 5.21 7.36 -4.05
CA HIS A 70 5.67 7.03 -5.40
C HIS A 70 6.25 8.24 -6.12
N ASP A 71 7.47 8.06 -6.61
CA ASP A 71 8.03 8.87 -7.67
C ASP A 71 8.37 7.94 -8.84
N LEU A 72 7.39 7.71 -9.69
CA LEU A 72 7.53 6.84 -10.87
C LEU A 72 8.56 7.38 -11.88
N LYS A 73 8.94 8.65 -11.75
CA LYS A 73 9.90 9.32 -12.65
C LYS A 73 11.29 9.51 -12.04
N ASN A 74 11.50 9.14 -10.76
CA ASN A 74 12.75 9.36 -10.02
C ASN A 74 13.26 10.82 -10.06
N VAL A 75 12.37 11.80 -10.17
CA VAL A 75 12.72 13.24 -10.25
C VAL A 75 12.59 13.97 -8.91
N SER A 76 12.09 13.31 -7.87
CA SER A 76 11.90 13.96 -6.58
C SER A 76 13.20 14.07 -5.81
N ASN A 77 13.44 15.25 -5.23
CA ASN A 77 14.50 15.42 -4.24
C ASN A 77 14.26 14.44 -3.07
N PRO A 78 15.26 13.63 -2.66
CA PRO A 78 15.17 12.74 -1.51
C PRO A 78 14.62 13.42 -0.23
N GLN A 79 15.00 14.68 0.01
CA GLN A 79 14.54 15.45 1.16
C GLN A 79 13.02 15.63 1.20
N SER A 80 12.37 15.74 0.04
CA SER A 80 10.90 15.88 -0.02
C SER A 80 10.12 14.69 0.54
N TYR A 81 10.73 13.50 0.64
CA TYR A 81 10.12 12.37 1.33
C TYR A 81 10.10 12.58 2.83
N PHE A 82 11.17 13.15 3.41
CA PHE A 82 11.24 13.46 4.84
C PHE A 82 10.31 14.61 5.19
N ASP A 83 10.34 15.69 4.43
CA ASP A 83 9.50 16.88 4.66
C ASP A 83 8.02 16.50 4.72
N ILE A 84 7.59 15.59 3.84
CA ILE A 84 6.20 15.15 3.78
C ILE A 84 5.92 14.02 4.78
N ASN A 85 6.69 12.92 4.75
CA ASN A 85 6.35 11.73 5.53
C ASN A 85 6.61 11.93 7.03
N VAL A 86 7.68 12.62 7.41
CA VAL A 86 7.95 12.95 8.81
C VAL A 86 7.17 14.18 9.22
N GLY A 87 7.26 15.28 8.45
CA GLY A 87 6.64 16.54 8.83
C GLY A 87 5.11 16.47 9.00
N LEU A 88 4.39 15.79 8.09
CA LEU A 88 2.95 15.60 8.28
C LEU A 88 2.62 14.67 9.46
N THR A 89 3.45 13.64 9.70
CA THR A 89 3.27 12.76 10.86
C THR A 89 3.44 13.54 12.17
N GLU A 90 4.48 14.37 12.27
CA GLU A 90 4.71 15.25 13.43
C GLU A 90 3.54 16.21 13.66
N ARG A 91 3.08 16.88 12.61
CA ARG A 91 1.97 17.85 12.71
C ARG A 91 0.71 17.22 13.27
N ILE A 92 0.22 16.11 12.64
CA ILE A 92 -1.03 15.48 13.06
C ILE A 92 -0.90 14.79 14.42
N PHE A 93 0.24 14.16 14.69
CA PHE A 93 0.47 13.50 15.98
C PHE A 93 0.49 14.51 17.12
N ASN A 94 1.25 15.60 17.01
CA ASN A 94 1.34 16.62 18.05
C ASN A 94 -0.02 17.31 18.30
N ALA A 95 -0.79 17.59 17.25
CA ALA A 95 -2.12 18.21 17.38
C ALA A 95 -3.13 17.30 18.13
N SER A 96 -3.02 15.99 17.94
CA SER A 96 -3.99 14.99 18.43
C SER A 96 -3.54 14.22 19.67
N HIS A 97 -2.23 14.25 20.01
CA HIS A 97 -1.67 13.44 21.09
C HIS A 97 -2.33 13.75 22.44
N GLY A 98 -2.71 12.68 23.16
CA GLY A 98 -3.43 12.80 24.43
C GLY A 98 -4.93 13.13 24.31
N LYS A 99 -5.42 13.44 23.08
CA LYS A 99 -6.83 13.77 22.83
C LYS A 99 -7.57 12.64 22.12
N VAL A 100 -6.86 11.84 21.29
CA VAL A 100 -7.43 10.74 20.51
C VAL A 100 -6.92 9.41 21.06
N PRO A 101 -7.81 8.44 21.35
CA PRO A 101 -7.43 7.16 21.95
C PRO A 101 -6.47 6.33 21.08
N ARG A 102 -6.65 6.34 19.75
CA ARG A 102 -5.89 5.51 18.83
C ARG A 102 -5.36 6.29 17.64
N PHE A 103 -4.06 6.08 17.37
CA PHE A 103 -3.37 6.65 16.22
C PHE A 103 -2.75 5.51 15.41
N VAL A 104 -3.30 5.26 14.20
CA VAL A 104 -2.82 4.23 13.27
C VAL A 104 -1.99 4.91 12.18
N TYR A 105 -0.70 4.64 12.19
CA TYR A 105 0.24 5.16 11.19
C TYR A 105 0.49 4.14 10.09
N PHE A 106 0.30 4.55 8.84
CA PHE A 106 0.65 3.75 7.67
C PHE A 106 2.11 3.95 7.30
N SER A 107 2.92 3.00 7.70
CA SER A 107 4.30 2.87 7.27
C SER A 107 4.39 2.04 5.97
N SER A 108 5.40 1.23 5.83
CA SER A 108 5.64 0.33 4.69
C SER A 108 6.58 -0.79 5.11
N SER A 109 6.49 -1.96 4.47
CA SER A 109 7.53 -3.00 4.59
C SER A 109 8.92 -2.50 4.16
N LYS A 110 9.00 -1.45 3.34
CA LYS A 110 10.27 -0.80 2.96
C LYS A 110 10.95 -0.03 4.09
N ALA A 111 10.28 0.21 5.20
CA ALA A 111 10.90 0.77 6.39
C ALA A 111 11.78 -0.25 7.14
N THR A 112 11.62 -1.55 6.88
CA THR A 112 12.41 -2.61 7.53
C THR A 112 13.87 -2.56 7.10
N ASP A 113 14.13 -2.51 5.79
CA ASP A 113 15.50 -2.46 5.24
C ASP A 113 15.99 -1.01 5.06
N ALA A 114 15.06 -0.07 4.86
CA ALA A 114 15.29 1.36 4.70
C ALA A 114 16.35 1.74 3.63
N ASP A 115 16.42 1.00 2.52
CA ASP A 115 17.43 1.20 1.47
C ASP A 115 17.14 2.40 0.57
N THR A 116 15.90 2.85 0.51
CA THR A 116 15.45 3.95 -0.34
C THR A 116 15.11 5.20 0.47
N PRO A 117 15.16 6.41 -0.12
CA PRO A 117 14.70 7.63 0.55
C PRO A 117 13.27 7.51 1.11
N TYR A 118 12.39 6.81 0.39
CA TYR A 118 11.04 6.49 0.86
C TYR A 118 11.07 5.60 2.11
N GLY A 119 11.78 4.47 2.09
CA GLY A 119 11.89 3.57 3.24
C GLY A 119 12.49 4.28 4.45
N LYS A 120 13.58 5.04 4.24
CA LYS A 120 14.23 5.86 5.29
C LYS A 120 13.28 6.87 5.91
N SER A 121 12.49 7.59 5.10
CA SER A 121 11.53 8.58 5.61
C SER A 121 10.38 7.93 6.40
N LYS A 122 9.92 6.74 5.99
CA LYS A 122 8.92 5.98 6.74
C LYS A 122 9.48 5.49 8.09
N LEU A 123 10.71 4.97 8.10
CA LEU A 123 11.39 4.59 9.34
C LEU A 123 11.61 5.78 10.27
N ALA A 124 12.02 6.94 9.74
CA ALA A 124 12.20 8.15 10.55
C ALA A 124 10.89 8.61 11.22
N ALA A 125 9.76 8.53 10.50
CA ALA A 125 8.46 8.83 11.09
C ALA A 125 8.04 7.81 12.17
N GLU A 126 8.37 6.53 12.01
CA GLU A 126 8.17 5.52 13.07
C GLU A 126 9.03 5.83 14.31
N GLN A 127 10.29 6.22 14.11
CA GLN A 127 11.19 6.62 15.19
C GLN A 127 10.69 7.85 15.95
N PHE A 128 10.13 8.84 15.25
CA PHE A 128 9.46 9.98 15.87
C PHE A 128 8.27 9.53 16.74
N LEU A 129 7.47 8.58 16.26
CA LEU A 129 6.33 8.05 17.01
C LEU A 129 6.74 7.24 18.24
N ASP A 130 7.95 6.67 18.27
CA ASP A 130 8.60 6.06 19.41
C ASP A 130 7.68 5.17 20.28
N GLY A 131 7.07 4.19 19.66
CA GLY A 131 6.13 3.27 20.33
C GLY A 131 4.81 3.89 20.81
N ARG A 132 4.54 5.17 20.49
CA ARG A 132 3.31 5.87 20.93
C ARG A 132 2.12 5.66 19.98
N ALA A 133 2.29 4.95 18.88
CA ALA A 133 1.28 4.72 17.86
C ALA A 133 1.16 3.23 17.48
N ILE A 134 0.08 2.91 16.76
CA ILE A 134 -0.10 1.64 16.05
C ILE A 134 0.53 1.82 14.68
N VAL A 135 1.61 1.12 14.38
CA VAL A 135 2.34 1.22 13.11
C VAL A 135 1.99 0.04 12.22
N LEU A 136 1.36 0.27 11.09
CA LEU A 136 1.04 -0.75 10.10
C LEU A 136 2.07 -0.71 8.97
N ARG A 137 2.80 -1.83 8.74
CA ARG A 137 3.79 -1.97 7.66
C ARG A 137 3.26 -2.87 6.54
N PRO A 138 2.50 -2.36 5.58
CA PRO A 138 1.97 -3.17 4.50
C PRO A 138 3.05 -3.61 3.50
N ALA A 139 2.86 -4.83 2.95
CA ALA A 139 3.47 -5.26 1.71
C ALA A 139 2.92 -4.43 0.53
N MET A 140 3.18 -4.85 -0.71
CA MET A 140 2.62 -4.16 -1.88
C MET A 140 1.09 -4.22 -1.87
N ILE A 141 0.44 -3.07 -1.65
CA ILE A 141 -1.03 -2.99 -1.60
C ILE A 141 -1.60 -3.02 -3.03
N HIS A 142 -2.68 -3.78 -3.22
CA HIS A 142 -3.45 -3.80 -4.45
C HIS A 142 -4.96 -3.72 -4.19
N GLY A 143 -5.71 -3.24 -5.18
CA GLY A 143 -7.16 -3.06 -5.07
C GLY A 143 -7.70 -2.15 -6.18
N PRO A 144 -9.02 -1.91 -6.22
CA PRO A 144 -9.63 -0.96 -7.13
C PRO A 144 -9.02 0.43 -7.00
N GLY A 145 -8.63 1.04 -8.13
CA GLY A 145 -7.98 2.35 -8.16
C GLY A 145 -6.46 2.33 -7.94
N ASN A 146 -5.83 1.14 -7.88
CA ASN A 146 -4.36 1.03 -7.81
C ASN A 146 -3.69 1.65 -9.04
N LYS A 147 -2.67 2.49 -8.81
CA LYS A 147 -1.87 3.16 -9.86
C LYS A 147 -0.42 2.65 -9.94
N GLY A 148 -0.11 1.52 -9.29
CA GLY A 148 1.26 1.00 -9.17
C GLY A 148 1.72 0.12 -10.34
N ASN A 149 2.85 -0.56 -10.12
CA ASN A 149 3.52 -1.44 -11.11
C ASN A 149 2.64 -2.59 -11.64
N LEU A 150 1.58 -2.95 -10.92
CA LEU A 150 0.62 -3.96 -11.36
C LEU A 150 -0.02 -3.58 -12.71
N ASN A 151 -0.25 -2.29 -12.95
CA ASN A 151 -0.80 -1.78 -14.21
C ASN A 151 0.14 -1.99 -15.42
N LEU A 152 1.45 -2.01 -15.20
CA LEU A 152 2.41 -2.31 -16.28
C LEU A 152 2.31 -3.77 -16.70
N LEU A 153 2.24 -4.69 -15.73
CA LEU A 153 2.03 -6.12 -15.99
C LEU A 153 0.66 -6.37 -16.65
N TRP A 154 -0.38 -5.70 -16.16
CA TRP A 154 -1.70 -5.72 -16.78
C TRP A 154 -1.68 -5.30 -18.25
N GLY A 155 -0.94 -4.25 -18.58
CA GLY A 155 -0.76 -3.77 -19.96
C GLY A 155 -0.16 -4.82 -20.90
N ILE A 156 0.75 -5.68 -20.40
CA ILE A 156 1.35 -6.80 -21.13
C ILE A 156 0.35 -7.95 -21.27
N ALA A 157 -0.23 -8.38 -20.17
CA ALA A 157 -1.11 -9.54 -20.12
C ALA A 157 -2.39 -9.34 -20.94
N ARG A 158 -3.06 -8.18 -20.84
CA ARG A 158 -4.28 -7.87 -21.59
C ARG A 158 -4.09 -7.87 -23.12
N ARG A 159 -2.87 -7.58 -23.60
CA ARG A 159 -2.54 -7.62 -25.03
C ARG A 159 -2.19 -9.03 -25.51
N GLY A 160 -2.07 -10.00 -24.58
CA GLY A 160 -1.72 -11.37 -24.90
C GLY A 160 -0.26 -11.57 -25.31
N PHE A 161 0.61 -10.61 -24.96
CA PHE A 161 2.05 -10.77 -25.18
C PHE A 161 2.60 -11.93 -24.34
N PRO A 162 3.54 -12.72 -24.90
CA PRO A 162 4.20 -13.77 -24.14
C PRO A 162 5.00 -13.18 -22.98
N TRP A 163 4.98 -13.86 -21.84
CA TRP A 163 5.77 -13.52 -20.66
C TRP A 163 7.12 -14.23 -20.70
N PRO A 164 8.25 -13.52 -20.97
CA PRO A 164 9.53 -14.18 -21.24
C PRO A 164 10.30 -14.56 -19.97
N LEU A 165 9.82 -14.13 -18.78
CA LEU A 165 10.51 -14.34 -17.51
C LEU A 165 9.98 -15.55 -16.73
N ALA A 166 9.26 -16.47 -17.37
CA ALA A 166 8.62 -17.60 -16.68
C ALA A 166 9.60 -18.58 -16.04
N ALA A 167 10.87 -18.59 -16.47
CA ALA A 167 11.91 -19.37 -15.80
C ALA A 167 12.27 -18.87 -14.39
N PHE A 168 11.86 -17.65 -14.01
CA PHE A 168 12.05 -17.11 -12.66
C PHE A 168 10.83 -17.45 -11.80
N GLU A 169 11.06 -18.31 -10.81
CA GLU A 169 10.06 -18.69 -9.82
C GLU A 169 10.29 -17.87 -8.55
N ASN A 170 9.63 -16.75 -8.45
CA ASN A 170 9.70 -15.90 -7.28
C ASN A 170 8.43 -16.02 -6.41
N LYS A 171 8.55 -15.63 -5.15
CA LYS A 171 7.43 -15.57 -4.19
C LYS A 171 7.34 -14.17 -3.59
N ARG A 172 6.18 -13.55 -3.67
CA ARG A 172 5.98 -12.18 -3.22
C ARG A 172 4.76 -12.05 -2.33
N SER A 173 4.94 -11.35 -1.23
CA SER A 173 3.84 -10.92 -0.38
C SER A 173 3.14 -9.71 -1.02
N PHE A 174 1.83 -9.79 -1.09
CA PHE A 174 0.93 -8.71 -1.46
C PHE A 174 -0.02 -8.44 -0.30
N THR A 175 -0.71 -7.31 -0.34
CA THR A 175 -1.77 -7.02 0.61
C THR A 175 -2.99 -6.51 -0.15
N SER A 176 -4.09 -7.24 -0.09
CA SER A 176 -5.34 -6.77 -0.67
C SER A 176 -5.89 -5.59 0.12
N ILE A 177 -6.47 -4.62 -0.58
CA ILE A 177 -7.08 -3.45 0.05
C ILE A 177 -8.19 -3.85 1.02
N GLY A 178 -8.90 -4.94 0.77
CA GLY A 178 -9.93 -5.44 1.70
C GLY A 178 -9.33 -5.94 3.01
N ASN A 179 -8.18 -6.62 2.99
CA ASN A 179 -7.46 -7.01 4.21
C ASN A 179 -6.92 -5.79 4.97
N ILE A 180 -6.47 -4.76 4.25
CA ILE A 180 -6.09 -3.46 4.85
C ILE A 180 -7.29 -2.85 5.58
N CYS A 181 -8.45 -2.75 4.92
CA CYS A 181 -9.64 -2.13 5.50
C CYS A 181 -10.10 -2.86 6.76
N ALA A 182 -10.19 -4.19 6.72
CA ALA A 182 -10.57 -5.01 7.86
C ALA A 182 -9.57 -4.89 9.03
N ALA A 183 -8.26 -4.89 8.74
CA ALA A 183 -7.24 -4.73 9.77
C ALA A 183 -7.28 -3.33 10.41
N VAL A 184 -7.45 -2.28 9.61
CA VAL A 184 -7.55 -0.90 10.12
C VAL A 184 -8.79 -0.71 10.99
N GLU A 185 -9.96 -1.23 10.59
CA GLU A 185 -11.18 -1.22 11.41
C GLU A 185 -10.90 -1.86 12.78
N ALA A 186 -10.38 -3.10 12.79
CA ALA A 186 -10.07 -3.82 14.02
C ALA A 186 -9.02 -3.10 14.89
N LEU A 187 -8.01 -2.47 14.28
CA LEU A 187 -7.01 -1.68 15.00
C LEU A 187 -7.58 -0.38 15.57
N CYS A 188 -8.53 0.26 14.87
CA CYS A 188 -9.25 1.42 15.39
C CYS A 188 -10.17 1.05 16.57
N GLU A 189 -10.70 -0.17 16.61
CA GLU A 189 -11.57 -0.63 17.69
C GLU A 189 -10.80 -1.09 18.93
N ARG A 190 -9.76 -1.90 18.75
CA ARG A 190 -9.09 -2.63 19.83
C ARG A 190 -7.57 -2.72 19.71
N GLY A 191 -6.96 -1.95 18.77
CA GLY A 191 -5.53 -1.99 18.56
C GLY A 191 -4.73 -1.48 19.74
N GLU A 192 -3.59 -2.11 20.00
CA GLU A 192 -2.57 -1.67 20.92
C GLU A 192 -1.38 -1.11 20.17
N LYS A 193 -0.61 -0.23 20.81
CA LYS A 193 0.60 0.36 20.25
C LYS A 193 1.61 -0.74 19.91
N GLY A 194 2.26 -0.60 18.75
CA GLY A 194 3.22 -1.59 18.26
C GLY A 194 3.41 -1.52 16.75
N ILE A 195 4.30 -2.36 16.23
CA ILE A 195 4.58 -2.45 14.79
C ILE A 195 3.99 -3.75 14.25
N TYR A 196 3.12 -3.63 13.27
CA TYR A 196 2.36 -4.72 12.68
C TYR A 196 2.61 -4.79 11.17
N PRO A 197 3.49 -5.71 10.71
CA PRO A 197 3.54 -6.01 9.28
C PRO A 197 2.24 -6.65 8.81
N ILE A 198 1.80 -6.31 7.60
CA ILE A 198 0.57 -6.86 7.01
C ILE A 198 0.78 -7.32 5.58
N ALA A 199 0.38 -8.54 5.31
CA ALA A 199 0.31 -9.16 3.99
C ALA A 199 -0.87 -10.12 3.94
N ASP A 200 -1.29 -10.53 2.75
CA ASP A 200 -2.16 -11.68 2.55
C ASP A 200 -1.42 -12.95 2.99
N ASP A 201 -2.14 -14.02 3.36
CA ASP A 201 -1.51 -15.23 3.89
C ASP A 201 -0.70 -16.00 2.85
N GLU A 202 -1.14 -15.97 1.58
CA GLU A 202 -0.46 -16.67 0.51
C GLU A 202 0.40 -15.70 -0.33
N MET A 203 1.62 -16.12 -0.64
CA MET A 203 2.47 -15.40 -1.59
C MET A 203 2.09 -15.75 -3.03
N LEU A 204 2.16 -14.78 -3.92
CA LEU A 204 1.95 -14.97 -5.35
C LEU A 204 3.26 -14.77 -6.12
N SER A 205 3.54 -15.66 -7.09
CA SER A 205 4.63 -15.44 -8.04
C SER A 205 4.23 -14.45 -9.12
N THR A 206 5.21 -13.83 -9.75
CA THR A 206 4.95 -12.96 -10.93
C THR A 206 4.32 -13.78 -12.06
N ASN A 207 4.70 -15.05 -12.23
CA ASN A 207 4.08 -15.95 -13.20
C ASN A 207 2.59 -16.15 -12.90
N ARG A 208 2.24 -16.41 -11.62
CA ARG A 208 0.85 -16.56 -11.21
C ARG A 208 0.04 -15.29 -11.41
N LEU A 209 0.64 -14.11 -11.18
CA LEU A 209 -0.01 -12.83 -11.49
C LEU A 209 -0.34 -12.70 -12.98
N ILE A 210 0.59 -13.05 -13.87
CA ILE A 210 0.36 -13.02 -15.33
C ILE A 210 -0.75 -13.99 -15.71
N GLU A 211 -0.82 -15.18 -15.10
CA GLU A 211 -1.91 -16.14 -15.32
C GLU A 211 -3.27 -15.53 -14.91
N LEU A 212 -3.36 -15.01 -13.68
CA LEU A 212 -4.60 -14.37 -13.18
C LEU A 212 -5.04 -13.19 -14.06
N MET A 213 -4.08 -12.40 -14.55
CA MET A 213 -4.36 -11.29 -15.47
C MET A 213 -4.89 -11.80 -16.83
N ALA A 214 -4.30 -12.86 -17.37
CA ALA A 214 -4.78 -13.46 -18.63
C ALA A 214 -6.16 -14.09 -18.45
N GLU A 215 -6.38 -14.81 -17.35
CA GLU A 215 -7.69 -15.39 -16.98
C GLU A 215 -8.77 -14.30 -16.89
N ALA A 216 -8.48 -13.15 -16.25
CA ALA A 216 -9.41 -12.02 -16.17
C ALA A 216 -9.80 -11.47 -17.56
N CYS A 217 -8.90 -11.58 -18.54
CA CYS A 217 -9.16 -11.22 -19.94
C CYS A 217 -9.78 -12.35 -20.77
N GLY A 218 -10.19 -13.47 -20.17
CA GLY A 218 -10.73 -14.64 -20.87
C GLY A 218 -9.71 -15.41 -21.73
N ARG A 219 -8.43 -15.34 -21.37
CA ARG A 219 -7.32 -15.91 -22.15
C ARG A 219 -6.44 -16.82 -21.29
N LYS A 220 -5.64 -17.66 -21.95
CA LYS A 220 -4.54 -18.41 -21.30
C LYS A 220 -3.25 -17.61 -21.39
N ALA A 221 -2.50 -17.55 -20.30
CA ALA A 221 -1.18 -16.92 -20.28
C ALA A 221 -0.21 -17.71 -21.20
N ARG A 222 0.67 -16.96 -21.87
CA ARG A 222 1.77 -17.53 -22.67
C ARG A 222 3.06 -17.37 -21.89
N LEU A 223 3.42 -18.38 -21.10
CA LEU A 223 4.62 -18.37 -20.26
C LEU A 223 5.82 -18.96 -21.05
N TRP A 224 6.81 -18.12 -21.33
CA TRP A 224 8.05 -18.52 -22.00
C TRP A 224 9.17 -18.66 -20.98
N HIS A 225 9.70 -19.87 -20.85
CA HIS A 225 10.78 -20.22 -19.92
C HIS A 225 12.15 -19.98 -20.57
N LEU A 226 12.44 -18.73 -20.96
CA LEU A 226 13.75 -18.38 -21.52
C LEU A 226 14.84 -18.52 -20.44
N PRO A 227 16.07 -18.94 -20.81
CA PRO A 227 17.16 -19.11 -19.86
C PRO A 227 17.42 -17.85 -19.05
N LYS A 228 17.54 -17.98 -17.71
CA LYS A 228 17.77 -16.86 -16.79
C LYS A 228 18.99 -16.03 -17.18
N GLY A 229 20.07 -16.70 -17.67
CA GLY A 229 21.30 -16.02 -18.16
C GLY A 229 21.05 -15.11 -19.35
N LEU A 230 20.23 -15.58 -20.32
CA LEU A 230 19.85 -14.76 -21.49
C LEU A 230 19.07 -13.52 -21.07
N MET A 231 18.10 -13.66 -20.14
CA MET A 231 17.30 -12.54 -19.67
C MET A 231 18.12 -11.53 -18.86
N ARG A 232 19.08 -12.00 -18.06
CA ARG A 232 20.03 -11.12 -17.35
C ARG A 232 20.94 -10.36 -18.32
N PHE A 233 21.41 -11.03 -19.37
CA PHE A 233 22.22 -10.40 -20.44
C PHE A 233 21.39 -9.35 -21.19
N ALA A 234 20.16 -9.67 -21.59
CA ALA A 234 19.25 -8.72 -22.23
C ALA A 234 18.98 -7.50 -21.35
N ALA A 235 18.80 -7.70 -20.03
CA ALA A 235 18.60 -6.61 -19.08
C ALA A 235 19.82 -5.67 -18.98
N ARG A 236 21.07 -6.21 -19.01
CA ARG A 236 22.29 -5.40 -19.06
C ARG A 236 22.40 -4.58 -20.34
N ILE A 237 22.02 -5.13 -21.49
CA ILE A 237 21.91 -4.35 -22.73
C ILE A 237 20.85 -3.27 -22.56
N GLY A 238 19.74 -3.57 -21.91
CA GLY A 238 18.69 -2.62 -21.59
C GLY A 238 19.15 -1.44 -20.71
N ASP A 239 20.08 -1.65 -19.79
CA ASP A 239 20.69 -0.59 -18.99
C ASP A 239 21.44 0.41 -19.89
N ILE A 240 22.20 -0.10 -20.88
CA ILE A 240 23.00 0.73 -21.80
C ILE A 240 22.10 1.48 -22.79
N LEU A 241 21.11 0.80 -23.36
CA LEU A 241 20.23 1.34 -24.40
C LEU A 241 18.95 2.00 -23.85
N HIS A 242 18.82 2.13 -22.53
CA HIS A 242 17.64 2.69 -21.84
C HIS A 242 16.32 2.00 -22.24
N LEU A 243 16.35 0.66 -22.42
CA LEU A 243 15.19 -0.15 -22.82
C LEU A 243 14.22 -0.39 -21.65
N PRO A 244 12.96 -0.76 -21.94
CA PRO A 244 11.98 -1.09 -20.91
C PRO A 244 12.39 -2.22 -19.97
N LEU A 245 13.12 -3.25 -20.45
CA LEU A 245 13.72 -4.28 -19.63
C LEU A 245 15.16 -3.89 -19.29
N ASN A 246 15.41 -3.60 -18.03
CA ASN A 246 16.72 -3.30 -17.48
C ASN A 246 16.98 -4.11 -16.21
N THR A 247 18.18 -4.05 -15.64
CA THR A 247 18.57 -4.85 -14.47
C THR A 247 17.69 -4.54 -13.25
N GLU A 248 17.39 -3.26 -12.99
CA GLU A 248 16.53 -2.85 -11.87
C GLU A 248 15.12 -3.43 -12.00
N ARG A 249 14.51 -3.33 -13.18
CA ARG A 249 13.16 -3.86 -13.43
C ARG A 249 13.13 -5.38 -13.42
N LEU A 250 14.17 -6.02 -13.95
CA LEU A 250 14.30 -7.48 -13.88
C LEU A 250 14.33 -7.93 -12.41
N GLY A 251 15.16 -7.30 -11.56
CA GLY A 251 15.18 -7.57 -10.12
C GLY A 251 13.79 -7.42 -9.49
N LYS A 252 13.15 -6.26 -9.67
CA LYS A 252 11.79 -5.99 -9.14
C LYS A 252 10.74 -7.02 -9.58
N LEU A 253 10.92 -7.70 -10.70
CA LEU A 253 9.98 -8.68 -11.25
C LEU A 253 10.30 -10.13 -10.84
N THR A 254 11.55 -10.41 -10.44
CA THR A 254 12.04 -11.78 -10.23
C THR A 254 12.57 -12.07 -8.82
N GLU A 255 12.69 -11.04 -7.97
CA GLU A 255 13.12 -11.17 -6.58
C GLU A 255 11.96 -11.60 -5.67
N ASP A 256 12.32 -12.33 -4.62
CA ASP A 256 11.41 -12.67 -3.54
C ASP A 256 11.16 -11.47 -2.63
N SER A 257 9.97 -11.39 -2.07
CA SER A 257 9.62 -10.37 -1.07
C SER A 257 8.65 -10.99 -0.08
N PHE A 258 9.11 -11.18 1.15
CA PHE A 258 8.32 -11.78 2.22
C PHE A 258 7.99 -10.76 3.31
N VAL A 259 6.75 -10.76 3.75
CA VAL A 259 6.26 -10.00 4.90
C VAL A 259 5.48 -10.94 5.80
N ASP A 260 5.94 -11.11 7.04
CA ASP A 260 5.28 -11.94 8.04
C ASP A 260 4.15 -11.17 8.73
N ASN A 261 2.92 -11.64 8.57
CA ASN A 261 1.72 -11.06 9.17
C ASN A 261 1.31 -11.70 10.50
N SER A 262 2.12 -12.59 11.05
CA SER A 262 1.80 -13.39 12.25
C SER A 262 1.55 -12.52 13.49
N ALA A 263 2.34 -11.47 13.68
CA ALA A 263 2.19 -10.54 14.80
C ALA A 263 0.84 -9.82 14.76
N LEU A 264 0.41 -9.34 13.60
CA LEU A 264 -0.90 -8.70 13.41
C LEU A 264 -2.03 -9.69 13.68
N LYS A 265 -1.98 -10.89 13.10
CA LYS A 265 -2.99 -11.94 13.30
C LYS A 265 -3.12 -12.32 14.77
N LYS A 266 -1.99 -12.54 15.44
CA LYS A 266 -1.96 -12.86 16.88
C LYS A 266 -2.62 -11.74 17.70
N HIS A 267 -2.29 -10.49 17.42
CA HIS A 267 -2.85 -9.33 18.12
C HIS A 267 -4.37 -9.21 17.91
N LEU A 268 -4.85 -9.42 16.68
CA LEU A 268 -6.28 -9.34 16.35
C LEU A 268 -7.06 -10.61 16.66
N GLY A 269 -6.40 -11.69 17.09
CA GLY A 269 -7.04 -12.99 17.32
C GLY A 269 -7.49 -13.68 16.03
N TRP A 270 -6.82 -13.38 14.90
CA TRP A 270 -7.15 -13.96 13.60
C TRP A 270 -6.32 -15.22 13.32
N SER A 271 -6.98 -16.31 12.92
CA SER A 271 -6.30 -17.52 12.44
C SER A 271 -5.80 -17.35 11.00
N LYS A 272 -6.50 -16.56 10.19
CA LYS A 272 -6.17 -16.25 8.79
C LYS A 272 -6.66 -14.85 8.43
N MET A 273 -6.07 -14.29 7.37
CA MET A 273 -6.55 -13.03 6.80
C MET A 273 -7.97 -13.21 6.22
N PRO A 274 -8.84 -12.17 6.33
CA PRO A 274 -10.24 -12.27 5.86
C PRO A 274 -10.39 -12.60 4.37
N ILE A 275 -9.46 -12.13 3.53
CA ILE A 275 -9.49 -12.32 2.09
C ILE A 275 -8.24 -13.08 1.66
N ARG A 276 -8.41 -14.17 0.88
CA ARG A 276 -7.31 -14.93 0.30
C ARG A 276 -6.60 -14.11 -0.79
N ALA A 277 -5.30 -14.32 -0.96
CA ALA A 277 -4.48 -13.55 -1.90
C ALA A 277 -5.01 -13.57 -3.34
N GLU A 278 -5.39 -14.74 -3.86
CA GLU A 278 -5.95 -14.82 -5.23
C GLU A 278 -7.31 -14.15 -5.34
N ASP A 279 -8.17 -14.26 -4.35
CA ASP A 279 -9.52 -13.66 -4.38
C ASP A 279 -9.42 -12.12 -4.38
N GLY A 280 -8.55 -11.57 -3.51
CA GLY A 280 -8.22 -10.14 -3.50
C GLY A 280 -7.64 -9.67 -4.84
N MET A 281 -6.71 -10.46 -5.41
CA MET A 281 -6.10 -10.13 -6.70
C MET A 281 -7.14 -10.19 -7.84
N ARG A 282 -8.00 -11.21 -7.89
CA ARG A 282 -9.09 -11.30 -8.89
C ARG A 282 -10.04 -10.10 -8.80
N SER A 283 -10.39 -9.68 -7.58
CA SER A 283 -11.21 -8.47 -7.37
C SER A 283 -10.52 -7.22 -7.91
N THR A 284 -9.22 -7.09 -7.67
CA THR A 284 -8.41 -5.98 -8.22
C THR A 284 -8.42 -5.98 -9.74
N LEU A 285 -8.17 -7.14 -10.36
CA LEU A 285 -8.08 -7.27 -11.82
C LEU A 285 -9.43 -7.00 -12.52
N LYS A 286 -10.54 -7.37 -11.88
CA LYS A 286 -11.89 -6.99 -12.38
C LYS A 286 -12.07 -5.48 -12.47
N SER A 287 -11.44 -4.71 -11.58
CA SER A 287 -11.54 -3.25 -11.63
C SER A 287 -10.69 -2.59 -12.73
N PHE A 288 -9.86 -3.35 -13.44
CA PHE A 288 -9.05 -2.90 -14.57
C PHE A 288 -9.74 -3.13 -15.93
N LEU A 289 -10.81 -3.94 -15.97
CA LEU A 289 -11.65 -4.18 -17.13
C LEU A 289 -12.57 -3.00 -17.40
#